data_ff0cc1aa214ebda6d74f694574d02995
#
_entry.id   ff0cc1aa214ebda6d74f694574d02995
#
_cell.length_a   1.000
_cell.length_b   1.000
_cell.length_c   1.000
_cell.angle_alpha   90.00
_cell.angle_beta   90.00
_cell.angle_gamma   90.00
#
_symmetry.space_group_name_H-M   'P 1'
#
loop_
_entity.id
_entity.type
_entity.pdbx_description
1 polymer ?
#
loop_
_entity_poly.entity_id
_entity_poly.type
_entity_poly.pdbx_seq_one_letter_code
_entity_poly.pdbx_strand_id
1 'polypeptide(L)'
;MKPFADLFQTADWKNEKHSPAIEVPERVKKGEDFQVKVTVGKEIPHPNTTEHHISWIEVYFLPQGGRFPFQIGRFEFTAHGESTEGPNTSTVYTKPEVVLFFRTEKPGTIYAFSYCNIHGLWANQIELGVE
;
A
#
# COMPACT_ATOMS: atom_id res chain seq x y z
N MET A 1 19.51 4.63 -18.83
CA MET A 1 19.15 3.91 -17.60
C MET A 1 18.37 4.84 -16.68
N LYS A 2 17.23 4.41 -16.20
CA LYS A 2 16.44 5.21 -15.24
C LYS A 2 17.09 5.19 -13.86
N PRO A 3 17.19 6.32 -13.16
CA PRO A 3 17.49 6.33 -11.75
C PRO A 3 16.49 5.49 -10.97
N PHE A 4 16.92 4.88 -9.88
CA PHE A 4 16.09 4.01 -9.06
C PHE A 4 14.78 4.69 -8.63
N ALA A 5 14.85 5.95 -8.22
CA ALA A 5 13.67 6.68 -7.76
C ALA A 5 12.61 6.86 -8.85
N ASP A 6 12.99 6.86 -10.12
CA ASP A 6 12.06 7.04 -11.22
C ASP A 6 11.28 5.77 -11.58
N LEU A 7 11.59 4.65 -10.94
CA LEU A 7 10.85 3.40 -11.13
C LEU A 7 9.52 3.41 -10.39
N PHE A 8 9.38 4.25 -9.36
CA PHE A 8 8.16 4.35 -8.57
C PHE A 8 7.30 5.48 -9.09
N GLN A 9 6.10 5.15 -9.52
CA GLN A 9 5.13 6.14 -9.99
C GLN A 9 4.27 6.61 -8.83
N THR A 10 3.88 7.87 -8.87
CA THR A 10 2.97 8.46 -7.88
C THR A 10 1.85 9.21 -8.59
N ALA A 11 0.68 9.24 -7.98
CA ALA A 11 -0.46 10.00 -8.48
C ALA A 11 -1.48 10.20 -7.36
N ASP A 12 -2.44 11.09 -7.59
CA ASP A 12 -3.55 11.26 -6.66
C ASP A 12 -4.45 10.02 -6.75
N TRP A 13 -4.52 9.26 -5.65
CA TRP A 13 -5.30 8.02 -5.59
C TRP A 13 -6.80 8.24 -5.87
N LYS A 14 -7.30 9.47 -5.73
CA LYS A 14 -8.69 9.78 -6.04
C LYS A 14 -8.96 9.77 -7.55
N ASN A 15 -7.94 9.96 -8.34
CA ASN A 15 -8.03 10.05 -9.80
C ASN A 15 -7.26 8.96 -10.53
N GLU A 16 -6.64 8.03 -9.79
CA GLU A 16 -5.79 7.00 -10.35
C GLU A 16 -5.96 5.69 -9.57
N LYS A 17 -6.02 4.58 -10.27
CA LYS A 17 -6.38 3.27 -9.70
C LYS A 17 -5.20 2.49 -9.11
N HIS A 18 -3.95 2.91 -9.35
CA HIS A 18 -2.75 2.18 -8.90
C HIS A 18 -2.13 2.77 -7.64
N SER A 19 -2.29 4.07 -7.41
CA SER A 19 -1.62 4.74 -6.29
C SER A 19 -2.25 4.32 -4.96
N PRO A 20 -1.46 3.83 -3.99
CA PRO A 20 -2.01 3.41 -2.71
C PRO A 20 -2.69 4.56 -1.95
N ALA A 21 -3.88 4.34 -1.45
CA ALA A 21 -4.57 5.27 -0.56
C ALA A 21 -4.23 4.89 0.88
N ILE A 22 -3.65 5.83 1.63
CA ILE A 22 -3.25 5.61 3.02
C ILE A 22 -4.24 6.36 3.92
N GLU A 23 -4.90 5.63 4.80
CA GLU A 23 -5.88 6.19 5.73
C GLU A 23 -5.39 6.01 7.16
N VAL A 24 -5.15 7.11 7.84
CA VAL A 24 -4.71 7.16 9.23
C VAL A 24 -5.38 8.34 9.90
N PRO A 25 -5.51 8.36 11.24
CA PRO A 25 -5.86 9.59 11.93
C PRO A 25 -4.81 10.66 11.64
N GLU A 26 -5.22 11.91 11.50
CA GLU A 26 -4.28 13.00 11.23
C GLU A 26 -3.25 13.14 12.34
N ARG A 27 -3.68 12.95 13.58
CA ARG A 27 -2.82 12.98 14.76
C ARG A 27 -3.13 11.78 15.64
N VAL A 28 -2.11 11.18 16.19
CA VAL A 28 -2.22 10.04 17.09
C VAL A 28 -1.58 10.38 18.43
N LYS A 29 -1.94 9.64 19.45
CA LYS A 29 -1.36 9.84 20.78
C LYS A 29 -0.04 9.10 20.92
N LYS A 30 0.93 9.77 21.52
CA LYS A 30 2.27 9.25 21.74
C LYS A 30 2.23 7.87 22.41
N GLY A 31 2.85 6.88 21.75
CA GLY A 31 3.00 5.53 22.33
C GLY A 31 1.74 4.69 22.36
N GLU A 32 0.63 5.14 21.75
CA GLU A 32 -0.60 4.34 21.66
C GLU A 32 -0.75 3.71 20.28
N ASP A 33 -1.28 2.50 20.24
CA ASP A 33 -1.53 1.81 18.98
C ASP A 33 -2.62 2.51 18.19
N PHE A 34 -2.45 2.61 16.88
CA PHE A 34 -3.46 3.14 15.97
C PHE A 34 -3.48 2.36 14.67
N GLN A 35 -4.58 2.48 13.95
CA GLN A 35 -4.82 1.75 12.72
C GLN A 35 -4.30 2.52 11.50
N VAL A 36 -3.63 1.79 10.61
CA VAL A 36 -3.28 2.24 9.27
C VAL A 36 -4.01 1.35 8.28
N LYS A 37 -4.76 1.95 7.37
CA LYS A 37 -5.42 1.22 6.29
C LYS A 37 -4.84 1.67 4.96
N VAL A 38 -4.44 0.71 4.13
CA VAL A 38 -3.90 0.99 2.80
C VAL A 38 -4.72 0.22 1.78
N THR A 39 -5.21 0.92 0.76
CA THR A 39 -6.05 0.33 -0.29
C THR A 39 -5.51 0.76 -1.66
N VAL A 40 -5.40 -0.18 -2.58
CA VAL A 40 -5.16 0.14 -4.00
C VAL A 40 -6.50 -0.02 -4.73
N GLY A 41 -6.91 1.05 -5.41
CA GLY A 41 -8.20 1.07 -6.10
C GLY A 41 -9.37 1.46 -5.22
N LYS A 42 -9.17 2.38 -4.28
CA LYS A 42 -10.20 2.81 -3.35
C LYS A 42 -11.36 3.53 -4.04
N GLU A 43 -11.07 4.55 -4.82
CA GLU A 43 -12.11 5.33 -5.55
C GLU A 43 -12.34 4.75 -6.94
N ILE A 44 -11.27 4.50 -7.68
CA ILE A 44 -11.31 3.91 -9.00
C ILE A 44 -10.79 2.48 -8.86
N PRO A 45 -11.65 1.45 -8.95
CA PRO A 45 -11.22 0.08 -8.74
C PRO A 45 -10.12 -0.34 -9.71
N HIS A 46 -9.10 -1.01 -9.18
CA HIS A 46 -8.07 -1.63 -9.99
C HIS A 46 -8.59 -2.96 -10.53
N PRO A 47 -8.23 -3.36 -11.76
CA PRO A 47 -8.51 -4.72 -12.22
C PRO A 47 -8.03 -5.76 -11.22
N ASN A 48 -8.81 -6.82 -11.05
CA ASN A 48 -8.48 -7.90 -10.13
C ASN A 48 -8.84 -9.23 -10.78
N THR A 49 -7.96 -9.65 -11.67
CA THR A 49 -8.11 -10.88 -12.45
C THR A 49 -6.81 -11.67 -12.38
N THR A 50 -6.84 -12.90 -12.83
CA THR A 50 -5.63 -13.72 -12.90
C THR A 50 -4.53 -13.05 -13.72
N GLU A 51 -4.91 -12.38 -14.81
CA GLU A 51 -3.95 -11.75 -15.73
C GLU A 51 -3.48 -10.36 -15.24
N HIS A 52 -4.32 -9.64 -14.47
CA HIS A 52 -4.04 -8.26 -14.10
C HIS A 52 -4.53 -7.98 -12.68
N HIS A 53 -3.60 -7.79 -11.77
CA HIS A 53 -3.91 -7.61 -10.35
C HIS A 53 -2.78 -6.89 -9.60
N ILE A 54 -3.06 -6.51 -8.36
CA ILE A 54 -2.05 -6.02 -7.41
C ILE A 54 -1.47 -7.23 -6.68
N SER A 55 -0.14 -7.36 -6.71
CA SER A 55 0.55 -8.51 -6.13
C SER A 55 0.89 -8.33 -4.67
N TRP A 56 1.24 -7.10 -4.25
CA TRP A 56 1.62 -6.85 -2.86
C TRP A 56 1.52 -5.37 -2.49
N ILE A 57 1.48 -5.11 -1.18
CA ILE A 57 1.58 -3.79 -0.57
C ILE A 57 2.64 -3.89 0.53
N GLU A 58 3.55 -2.90 0.57
CA GLU A 58 4.52 -2.73 1.65
C GLU A 58 4.34 -1.36 2.27
N VAL A 59 4.46 -1.28 3.59
CA VAL A 59 4.25 -0.04 4.33
C VAL A 59 5.44 0.22 5.23
N TYR A 60 5.94 1.46 5.20
CA TYR A 60 7.12 1.89 5.94
C TYR A 60 6.82 3.16 6.71
N PHE A 61 7.51 3.34 7.82
CA PHE A 61 7.43 4.57 8.61
C PHE A 61 8.84 5.13 8.81
N LEU A 62 9.01 6.42 8.49
CA LEU A 62 10.25 7.14 8.76
C LEU A 62 9.96 8.15 9.87
N PRO A 63 10.46 7.93 11.10
CA PRO A 63 10.32 8.92 12.18
C PRO A 63 11.01 10.22 11.82
N GLN A 64 10.47 11.34 12.27
CA GLN A 64 11.10 12.64 12.08
C GLN A 64 12.53 12.65 12.62
N GLY A 65 13.47 13.10 11.79
CA GLY A 65 14.89 13.08 12.12
C GLY A 65 15.54 11.71 11.96
N GLY A 66 14.77 10.69 11.60
CA GLY A 66 15.30 9.35 11.36
C GLY A 66 16.03 9.27 10.02
N ARG A 67 17.00 8.39 9.97
CA ARG A 67 17.79 8.14 8.75
C ARG A 67 17.28 6.97 7.94
N PHE A 68 16.73 5.98 8.61
CA PHE A 68 16.29 4.74 7.96
C PHE A 68 14.83 4.47 8.29
N PRO A 69 14.02 4.12 7.26
CA PRO A 69 12.63 3.77 7.51
C PRO A 69 12.51 2.39 8.14
N PHE A 70 11.44 2.21 8.91
CA PHE A 70 11.07 0.89 9.45
C PHE A 70 9.97 0.29 8.60
N GLN A 71 10.10 -0.97 8.22
CA GLN A 71 9.00 -1.68 7.60
C GLN A 71 7.98 -2.02 8.67
N ILE A 72 6.77 -1.51 8.54
CA ILE A 72 5.70 -1.77 9.50
C ILE A 72 4.67 -2.78 9.00
N GLY A 73 4.73 -3.16 7.72
CA GLY A 73 3.88 -4.21 7.20
C GLY A 73 4.27 -4.60 5.78
N ARG A 74 4.03 -5.88 5.46
CA ARG A 74 4.20 -6.43 4.12
C ARG A 74 3.10 -7.45 3.87
N PHE A 75 2.38 -7.30 2.75
CA PHE A 75 1.21 -8.10 2.46
C PHE A 75 1.25 -8.55 1.01
N GLU A 76 1.18 -9.87 0.80
CA GLU A 76 1.15 -10.45 -0.54
C GLU A 76 -0.25 -10.98 -0.84
N PHE A 77 -0.71 -10.72 -2.06
CA PHE A 77 -2.02 -11.14 -2.54
C PHE A 77 -1.80 -12.18 -3.62
N THR A 78 -2.10 -13.44 -3.30
CA THR A 78 -1.68 -14.56 -4.14
C THR A 78 -2.82 -15.31 -4.80
N ALA A 79 -4.07 -15.01 -4.44
CA ALA A 79 -5.23 -15.62 -5.07
C ALA A 79 -5.96 -14.60 -5.96
N HIS A 80 -6.01 -14.88 -7.25
CA HIS A 80 -6.59 -14.01 -8.26
C HIS A 80 -7.43 -14.78 -9.28
N GLY A 81 -8.24 -15.73 -8.79
CA GLY A 81 -9.15 -16.48 -9.65
C GLY A 81 -8.56 -17.67 -10.37
N GLU A 82 -7.28 -17.97 -10.19
CA GLU A 82 -6.64 -19.10 -10.84
C GLU A 82 -7.12 -20.44 -10.29
N SER A 83 -7.23 -21.44 -11.16
CA SER A 83 -7.50 -22.83 -10.78
C SER A 83 -6.96 -23.79 -11.85
N THR A 84 -7.10 -25.09 -11.60
CA THR A 84 -6.73 -26.11 -12.60
C THR A 84 -7.56 -26.00 -13.88
N GLU A 85 -8.69 -25.30 -13.83
CA GLU A 85 -9.55 -25.11 -15.00
C GLU A 85 -9.19 -23.85 -15.81
N GLY A 86 -8.21 -23.08 -15.36
CA GLY A 86 -7.70 -21.90 -16.06
C GLY A 86 -7.91 -20.60 -15.32
N PRO A 87 -7.60 -19.48 -16.00
CA PRO A 87 -7.72 -18.16 -15.39
C PRO A 87 -9.17 -17.80 -15.04
N ASN A 88 -9.33 -17.12 -13.91
CA ASN A 88 -10.61 -16.57 -13.44
C ASN A 88 -11.73 -17.63 -13.25
N THR A 89 -11.34 -18.80 -12.82
CA THR A 89 -12.27 -19.93 -12.64
C THR A 89 -12.43 -20.40 -11.20
N SER A 90 -11.53 -19.98 -10.28
CA SER A 90 -11.59 -20.43 -8.87
C SER A 90 -12.68 -19.76 -8.05
N THR A 91 -13.14 -18.58 -8.46
CA THR A 91 -14.05 -17.70 -7.69
C THR A 91 -13.41 -17.11 -6.44
N VAL A 92 -12.08 -17.30 -6.22
CA VAL A 92 -11.37 -16.77 -5.04
C VAL A 92 -10.44 -15.64 -5.47
N TYR A 93 -10.68 -14.45 -4.92
CA TYR A 93 -9.92 -13.25 -5.23
C TYR A 93 -9.55 -12.52 -3.95
N THR A 94 -8.25 -12.25 -3.76
CA THR A 94 -7.79 -11.39 -2.69
C THR A 94 -8.07 -9.92 -3.06
N LYS A 95 -8.42 -9.11 -2.05
CA LYS A 95 -8.63 -7.67 -2.24
C LYS A 95 -7.37 -6.93 -1.82
N PRO A 96 -6.85 -5.98 -2.62
CA PRO A 96 -5.65 -5.22 -2.26
C PRO A 96 -5.99 -4.11 -1.24
N GLU A 97 -6.40 -4.51 -0.06
CA GLU A 97 -6.73 -3.64 1.06
C GLU A 97 -6.23 -4.29 2.33
N VAL A 98 -5.44 -3.56 3.09
CA VAL A 98 -4.80 -4.08 4.30
C VAL A 98 -5.00 -3.13 5.47
N VAL A 99 -5.06 -3.71 6.66
CA VAL A 99 -5.15 -2.98 7.92
C VAL A 99 -4.00 -3.47 8.80
N LEU A 100 -3.25 -2.52 9.35
CA LEU A 100 -2.21 -2.83 10.31
C LEU A 100 -2.27 -1.84 11.47
N PHE A 101 -1.63 -2.21 12.58
CA PHE A 101 -1.52 -1.35 13.76
C PHE A 101 -0.06 -1.17 14.10
N PHE A 102 0.32 0.04 14.50
CA PHE A 102 1.63 0.26 15.10
C PHE A 102 1.55 1.43 16.07
N ARG A 103 2.64 1.68 16.79
CA ARG A 103 2.75 2.81 17.69
C ARG A 103 4.07 3.53 17.45
N THR A 104 4.10 4.82 17.74
CA THR A 104 5.31 5.63 17.66
C THR A 104 5.25 6.74 18.67
N GLU A 105 6.41 7.18 19.14
CA GLU A 105 6.51 8.36 20.02
C GLU A 105 6.87 9.61 19.25
N LYS A 106 7.23 9.49 17.97
CA LYS A 106 7.63 10.61 17.13
C LYS A 106 6.71 10.73 15.92
N PRO A 107 6.42 11.97 15.49
CA PRO A 107 5.78 12.14 14.18
C PRO A 107 6.71 11.68 13.07
N GLY A 108 6.18 11.53 11.88
CA GLY A 108 6.98 11.13 10.74
C GLY A 108 6.13 10.96 9.50
N THR A 109 6.66 10.18 8.56
CA THR A 109 6.03 9.94 7.27
C THR A 109 5.75 8.47 7.09
N ILE A 110 4.52 8.14 6.69
CA ILE A 110 4.15 6.78 6.30
C ILE A 110 4.25 6.69 4.79
N TYR A 111 4.96 5.69 4.30
CA TYR A 111 5.11 5.39 2.87
C TYR A 111 4.43 4.08 2.57
N ALA A 112 3.67 4.03 1.48
CA ALA A 112 3.11 2.79 0.98
C ALA A 112 3.57 2.55 -0.45
N PHE A 113 3.94 1.31 -0.74
CA PHE A 113 4.35 0.86 -2.06
C PHE A 113 3.44 -0.27 -2.48
N SER A 114 3.10 -0.31 -3.77
CA SER A 114 2.32 -1.41 -4.33
C SER A 114 2.93 -1.87 -5.64
N TYR A 115 2.60 -3.10 -6.01
CA TYR A 115 3.07 -3.67 -7.27
C TYR A 115 1.91 -4.23 -8.06
N CYS A 116 1.72 -3.67 -9.25
CA CYS A 116 0.81 -4.19 -10.26
C CYS A 116 1.62 -5.07 -11.22
N ASN A 117 1.17 -6.29 -11.47
CA ASN A 117 1.92 -7.22 -12.33
C ASN A 117 2.05 -6.74 -13.78
N ILE A 118 1.23 -5.77 -14.20
CA ILE A 118 1.26 -5.19 -15.54
C ILE A 118 1.92 -3.80 -15.54
N HIS A 119 1.56 -2.94 -14.57
CA HIS A 119 1.96 -1.52 -14.59
C HIS A 119 3.03 -1.17 -13.56
N GLY A 120 3.60 -2.14 -12.85
CA GLY A 120 4.81 -1.96 -12.06
C GLY A 120 4.61 -1.36 -10.68
N LEU A 121 5.59 -0.56 -10.27
CA LEU A 121 5.73 -0.06 -8.90
C LEU A 121 5.06 1.30 -8.73
N TRP A 122 4.26 1.42 -7.66
CA TRP A 122 3.57 2.66 -7.32
C TRP A 122 3.82 3.00 -5.85
N ALA A 123 3.81 4.29 -5.54
CA ALA A 123 4.11 4.75 -4.18
C ALA A 123 3.23 5.93 -3.82
N ASN A 124 2.98 6.08 -2.52
CA ASN A 124 2.33 7.25 -1.95
C ASN A 124 2.86 7.46 -0.54
N GLN A 125 2.64 8.65 0.01
CA GLN A 125 3.08 8.96 1.37
C GLN A 125 2.12 9.92 2.04
N ILE A 126 2.10 9.90 3.37
CA ILE A 126 1.29 10.80 4.18
C ILE A 126 2.05 11.15 5.46
N GLU A 127 1.90 12.39 5.90
CA GLU A 127 2.49 12.82 7.17
C GLU A 127 1.63 12.38 8.35
N LEU A 128 2.28 11.97 9.43
CA LEU A 128 1.64 11.57 10.67
C LEU A 128 2.05 12.51 11.79
N GLY A 129 1.06 13.18 12.42
CA GLY A 129 1.29 13.98 13.62
C GLY A 129 1.14 13.15 14.88
N VAL A 130 1.92 13.50 15.92
CA VAL A 130 1.84 12.88 17.24
C VAL A 130 1.64 13.98 18.28
N GLU A 131 0.70 13.78 19.18
CA GLU A 131 0.41 14.71 20.26
C GLU A 131 0.67 14.15 21.65
#